data_6ae67d65076d0413d6098dc60178ad92
#
_entry.id   6ae67d65076d0413d6098dc60178ad92
#
_cell.length_a   1.000
_cell.length_b   1.000
_cell.length_c   1.000
_cell.angle_alpha   90.00
_cell.angle_beta   90.00
_cell.angle_gamma   90.00
#
_symmetry.space_group_name_H-M   'P 1'
#
loop_
_entity.id
_entity.type
_entity.pdbx_description
1 polymer ?
#
loop_
_entity_poly.entity_id
_entity_poly.type
_entity_poly.pdbx_seq_one_letter_code
_entity_poly.pdbx_strand_id
1 'polypeptide(L)'
;MKVTLTFDNGPWPGVTEPVLDTLGEYGVQATFFVVGKQLRRARALTERAAAEGHWIGNHTMTHSVPLGDGADPVAEIDATQELLGPLEHPARWFRPFGRGGVLDEHLFSAASVAHLERGGYSCVLWNSVPRDWEDPDAWIDNALADVDANDWTVVVLHDLPTGAMDRLPRFLDALDARHAEIVQDFPDSVVPIRAGRVTGDLARLVSPAASAT
;
A
#
# COMPACT_ATOMS: atom_id res chain seq x y z
N MET A 1 1.28 14.08 -16.03
CA MET A 1 1.68 13.39 -14.78
C MET A 1 0.78 12.20 -14.54
N LYS A 2 1.30 11.12 -13.95
CA LYS A 2 0.52 9.93 -13.58
C LYS A 2 0.35 9.85 -12.07
N VAL A 3 -0.79 9.34 -11.61
CA VAL A 3 -1.07 9.13 -10.19
C VAL A 3 -1.60 7.70 -10.00
N THR A 4 -0.99 6.97 -9.09
CA THR A 4 -1.50 5.68 -8.62
C THR A 4 -2.03 5.85 -7.21
N LEU A 5 -3.31 5.55 -7.02
CA LEU A 5 -3.94 5.60 -5.70
C LEU A 5 -3.80 4.27 -5.00
N THR A 6 -3.31 4.30 -3.76
CA THR A 6 -3.22 3.11 -2.91
C THR A 6 -3.80 3.38 -1.54
N PHE A 7 -4.49 2.39 -0.97
CA PHE A 7 -5.08 2.45 0.36
C PHE A 7 -4.49 1.35 1.23
N ASP A 8 -3.90 1.73 2.34
CA ASP A 8 -3.26 0.84 3.29
C ASP A 8 -4.11 0.68 4.56
N ASN A 9 -3.84 -0.36 5.34
CA ASN A 9 -4.38 -0.63 6.68
C ASN A 9 -5.83 -1.12 6.76
N GLY A 10 -6.62 -1.02 5.71
CA GLY A 10 -7.98 -1.55 5.65
C GLY A 10 -8.05 -3.09 5.54
N PRO A 11 -9.27 -3.62 5.31
CA PRO A 11 -10.54 -2.87 5.19
C PRO A 11 -11.10 -2.46 6.56
N TRP A 12 -11.73 -1.30 6.63
CA TRP A 12 -12.34 -0.79 7.85
C TRP A 12 -13.83 -0.49 7.62
N PRO A 13 -14.77 -1.24 8.26
CA PRO A 13 -16.20 -1.00 8.13
C PRO A 13 -16.58 0.44 8.48
N GLY A 14 -17.43 1.05 7.64
CA GLY A 14 -17.85 2.44 7.75
C GLY A 14 -16.89 3.45 7.12
N VAL A 15 -15.71 3.02 6.64
CA VAL A 15 -14.74 3.85 5.92
C VAL A 15 -14.47 3.29 4.53
N THR A 16 -14.18 2.00 4.42
CA THR A 16 -13.87 1.38 3.12
C THR A 16 -15.06 1.44 2.16
N GLU A 17 -16.31 1.30 2.65
CA GLU A 17 -17.50 1.41 1.80
C GLU A 17 -17.62 2.79 1.12
N PRO A 18 -17.60 3.94 1.84
CA PRO A 18 -17.62 5.26 1.21
C PRO A 18 -16.43 5.51 0.27
N VAL A 19 -15.25 4.96 0.56
CA VAL A 19 -14.09 5.04 -0.34
C VAL A 19 -14.40 4.33 -1.66
N LEU A 20 -14.92 3.10 -1.63
CA LEU A 20 -15.30 2.35 -2.82
C LEU A 20 -16.41 3.05 -3.60
N ASP A 21 -17.44 3.57 -2.91
CA ASP A 21 -18.52 4.33 -3.54
C ASP A 21 -17.96 5.54 -4.30
N THR A 22 -17.06 6.31 -3.66
CA THR A 22 -16.41 7.47 -4.27
C THR A 22 -15.57 7.08 -5.49
N LEU A 23 -14.73 6.05 -5.38
CA LEU A 23 -13.91 5.59 -6.52
C LEU A 23 -14.79 5.14 -7.69
N GLY A 24 -15.93 4.47 -7.40
CA GLY A 24 -16.91 4.07 -8.40
C GLY A 24 -17.59 5.26 -9.09
N GLU A 25 -17.97 6.30 -8.33
CA GLU A 25 -18.55 7.53 -8.88
C GLU A 25 -17.61 8.27 -9.83
N TYR A 26 -16.31 8.27 -9.53
CA TYR A 26 -15.29 8.89 -10.38
C TYR A 26 -14.76 7.95 -11.49
N GLY A 27 -15.18 6.70 -11.52
CA GLY A 27 -14.68 5.71 -12.48
C GLY A 27 -13.20 5.39 -12.32
N VAL A 28 -12.68 5.45 -11.10
CA VAL A 28 -11.26 5.30 -10.75
C VAL A 28 -11.01 3.95 -10.08
N GLN A 29 -9.94 3.28 -10.48
CA GLN A 29 -9.45 2.06 -9.82
C GLN A 29 -8.20 2.34 -9.00
N ALA A 30 -8.07 1.64 -7.87
CA ALA A 30 -6.98 1.77 -6.92
C ALA A 30 -6.44 0.40 -6.50
N THR A 31 -5.37 0.39 -5.71
CA THR A 31 -4.87 -0.82 -5.06
C THR A 31 -5.06 -0.72 -3.55
N PHE A 32 -5.65 -1.74 -2.96
CA PHE A 32 -5.84 -1.86 -1.52
C PHE A 32 -4.83 -2.85 -0.94
N PHE A 33 -3.89 -2.36 -0.13
CA PHE A 33 -2.96 -3.19 0.63
C PHE A 33 -3.57 -3.50 1.98
N VAL A 34 -4.16 -4.69 2.10
CA VAL A 34 -4.98 -5.06 3.24
C VAL A 34 -4.16 -5.71 4.35
N VAL A 35 -4.45 -5.33 5.59
CA VAL A 35 -3.88 -5.95 6.78
C VAL A 35 -4.67 -7.23 7.10
N GLY A 36 -3.99 -8.36 7.26
CA GLY A 36 -4.62 -9.68 7.41
C GLY A 36 -5.65 -9.76 8.53
N LYS A 37 -5.37 -9.16 9.69
CA LYS A 37 -6.36 -9.11 10.80
C LYS A 37 -7.63 -8.31 10.44
N GLN A 38 -7.53 -7.27 9.59
CA GLN A 38 -8.69 -6.51 9.15
C GLN A 38 -9.45 -7.27 8.05
N LEU A 39 -8.72 -7.88 7.11
CA LEU A 39 -9.30 -8.78 6.11
C LEU A 39 -10.12 -9.90 6.78
N ARG A 40 -9.62 -10.49 7.87
CA ARG A 40 -10.35 -11.53 8.61
C ARG A 40 -11.67 -11.00 9.22
N ARG A 41 -11.70 -9.73 9.63
CA ARG A 41 -12.87 -9.11 10.27
C ARG A 41 -13.92 -8.63 9.28
N ALA A 42 -13.49 -8.17 8.12
CA ALA A 42 -14.35 -7.49 7.15
C ALA A 42 -14.09 -7.95 5.71
N ARG A 43 -13.94 -9.27 5.52
CA ARG A 43 -13.62 -9.91 4.24
C ARG A 43 -14.53 -9.47 3.10
N ALA A 44 -15.82 -9.32 3.36
CA ALA A 44 -16.80 -8.92 2.33
C ALA A 44 -16.47 -7.57 1.68
N LEU A 45 -15.80 -6.65 2.40
CA LEU A 45 -15.36 -5.36 1.83
C LEU A 45 -14.19 -5.55 0.85
N THR A 46 -13.25 -6.43 1.15
CA THR A 46 -12.16 -6.75 0.22
C THR A 46 -12.69 -7.51 -1.00
N GLU A 47 -13.67 -8.40 -0.82
CA GLU A 47 -14.36 -9.08 -1.93
C GLU A 47 -15.10 -8.08 -2.82
N ARG A 48 -15.75 -7.08 -2.23
CA ARG A 48 -16.38 -5.98 -2.96
C ARG A 48 -15.34 -5.18 -3.76
N ALA A 49 -14.25 -4.75 -3.12
CA ALA A 49 -13.18 -4.01 -3.78
C ALA A 49 -12.62 -4.79 -5.00
N ALA A 50 -12.36 -6.09 -4.85
CA ALA A 50 -11.89 -6.93 -5.94
C ALA A 50 -12.94 -7.08 -7.06
N ALA A 51 -14.23 -7.23 -6.72
CA ALA A 51 -15.31 -7.32 -7.69
C ALA A 51 -15.52 -6.02 -8.49
N GLU A 52 -15.21 -4.86 -7.91
CA GLU A 52 -15.25 -3.55 -8.56
C GLU A 52 -13.98 -3.25 -9.39
N GLY A 53 -13.01 -4.21 -9.45
CA GLY A 53 -11.82 -4.12 -10.31
C GLY A 53 -10.60 -3.53 -9.61
N HIS A 54 -10.67 -3.26 -8.31
CA HIS A 54 -9.49 -2.82 -7.56
C HIS A 54 -8.52 -3.99 -7.34
N TRP A 55 -7.22 -3.70 -7.38
CA TRP A 55 -6.21 -4.69 -7.03
C TRP A 55 -6.10 -4.84 -5.52
N ILE A 56 -5.91 -6.09 -5.08
CA ILE A 56 -5.71 -6.40 -3.67
C ILE A 56 -4.26 -6.85 -3.46
N GLY A 57 -3.59 -6.17 -2.54
CA GLY A 57 -2.24 -6.48 -2.10
C GLY A 57 -2.19 -6.87 -0.62
N ASN A 58 -1.08 -7.49 -0.25
CA ASN A 58 -0.80 -7.94 1.10
C ASN A 58 -0.06 -6.85 1.89
N HIS A 59 -0.55 -6.49 3.09
CA HIS A 59 0.08 -5.49 3.96
C HIS A 59 0.41 -6.03 5.35
N THR A 60 0.96 -7.25 5.41
CA THR A 60 1.27 -7.99 6.62
C THR A 60 0.03 -8.45 7.41
N MET A 61 0.21 -9.34 8.35
CA MET A 61 -0.90 -9.89 9.16
C MET A 61 -1.35 -8.94 10.26
N THR A 62 -0.40 -8.32 10.94
CA THR A 62 -0.68 -7.54 12.14
C THR A 62 -0.39 -6.05 12.01
N HIS A 63 0.48 -5.66 11.08
CA HIS A 63 0.96 -4.29 10.92
C HIS A 63 1.49 -3.69 12.23
N SER A 64 2.23 -4.47 13.02
CA SER A 64 2.67 -4.08 14.35
C SER A 64 4.18 -3.89 14.49
N VAL A 65 4.97 -4.68 13.79
CA VAL A 65 6.44 -4.64 13.83
C VAL A 65 6.96 -4.67 12.39
N PRO A 66 7.87 -3.76 11.99
CA PRO A 66 8.52 -3.83 10.69
C PRO A 66 9.32 -5.12 10.51
N LEU A 67 9.42 -5.59 9.27
CA LEU A 67 10.16 -6.83 8.96
C LEU A 67 11.67 -6.69 9.27
N GLY A 68 12.21 -5.48 9.19
CA GLY A 68 13.59 -5.17 9.57
C GLY A 68 13.84 -5.21 11.08
N ASP A 69 12.79 -5.05 11.90
CA ASP A 69 12.85 -5.06 13.36
C ASP A 69 12.53 -6.45 13.97
N GLY A 70 12.54 -7.49 13.16
CA GLY A 70 12.43 -8.87 13.61
C GLY A 70 11.05 -9.51 13.54
N ALA A 71 10.09 -8.89 12.82
CA ALA A 71 8.84 -9.57 12.51
C ALA A 71 9.12 -10.84 11.67
N ASP A 72 8.42 -11.92 12.00
CA ASP A 72 8.54 -13.19 11.26
C ASP A 72 7.83 -13.06 9.88
N PRO A 73 8.56 -13.16 8.76
CA PRO A 73 7.96 -13.06 7.44
C PRO A 73 6.87 -14.09 7.17
N VAL A 74 7.00 -15.31 7.70
CA VAL A 74 5.97 -16.36 7.51
C VAL A 74 4.69 -15.96 8.23
N ALA A 75 4.79 -15.53 9.50
CA ALA A 75 3.63 -15.13 10.28
C ALA A 75 2.96 -13.86 9.73
N GLU A 76 3.72 -12.94 9.16
CA GLU A 76 3.22 -11.65 8.69
C GLU A 76 2.79 -11.69 7.21
N ILE A 77 3.55 -12.35 6.34
CA ILE A 77 3.28 -12.33 4.90
C ILE A 77 2.40 -13.52 4.51
N ASP A 78 2.81 -14.75 4.81
CA ASP A 78 2.11 -15.94 4.32
C ASP A 78 0.72 -16.07 4.96
N ALA A 79 0.58 -15.75 6.26
CA ALA A 79 -0.71 -15.80 6.91
C ALA A 79 -1.75 -14.86 6.27
N THR A 80 -1.30 -13.68 5.80
CA THR A 80 -2.18 -12.76 5.05
C THR A 80 -2.43 -13.27 3.64
N GLN A 81 -1.41 -13.80 2.99
CA GLN A 81 -1.53 -14.34 1.64
C GLN A 81 -2.52 -15.51 1.57
N GLU A 82 -2.48 -16.40 2.56
CA GLU A 82 -3.47 -17.49 2.68
C GLU A 82 -4.90 -16.95 2.87
N LEU A 83 -5.06 -15.89 3.66
CA LEU A 83 -6.36 -15.24 3.84
C LEU A 83 -6.87 -14.58 2.57
N LEU A 84 -6.01 -14.01 1.73
CA LEU A 84 -6.38 -13.44 0.44
C LEU A 84 -6.97 -14.53 -0.47
N GLY A 85 -6.30 -15.68 -0.60
CA GLY A 85 -6.77 -16.78 -1.43
C GLY A 85 -7.07 -16.33 -2.86
N PRO A 86 -8.33 -16.50 -3.35
CA PRO A 86 -8.70 -16.14 -4.72
C PRO A 86 -8.73 -14.63 -4.99
N LEU A 87 -8.61 -13.77 -3.97
CA LEU A 87 -8.53 -12.31 -4.12
C LEU A 87 -7.10 -11.85 -4.45
N GLU A 88 -6.13 -12.76 -4.41
CA GLU A 88 -4.74 -12.51 -4.73
C GLU A 88 -4.60 -12.01 -6.18
N HIS A 89 -3.91 -10.87 -6.34
CA HIS A 89 -3.51 -10.42 -7.68
C HIS A 89 -2.36 -11.30 -8.22
N PRO A 90 -2.32 -11.66 -9.51
CA PRO A 90 -1.29 -12.53 -10.09
C PRO A 90 0.16 -12.07 -9.86
N ALA A 91 0.37 -10.75 -9.74
CA ALA A 91 1.68 -10.18 -9.42
C ALA A 91 2.08 -10.34 -7.94
N ARG A 92 1.20 -10.87 -7.08
CA ARG A 92 1.41 -11.02 -5.64
C ARG A 92 1.92 -9.74 -4.99
N TRP A 93 1.14 -8.66 -5.17
CA TRP A 93 1.49 -7.34 -4.63
C TRP A 93 1.62 -7.39 -3.11
N PHE A 94 2.76 -6.92 -2.62
CA PHE A 94 3.08 -6.81 -1.21
C PHE A 94 3.58 -5.42 -0.89
N ARG A 95 3.18 -4.87 0.24
CA ARG A 95 3.73 -3.62 0.80
C ARG A 95 4.16 -3.85 2.24
N PRO A 96 5.41 -3.52 2.61
CA PRO A 96 5.87 -3.62 3.99
C PRO A 96 5.25 -2.53 4.87
N PHE A 97 5.17 -2.77 6.16
CA PHE A 97 4.88 -1.75 7.15
C PHE A 97 6.07 -0.78 7.26
N GLY A 98 5.86 0.48 6.87
CA GLY A 98 6.85 1.55 7.00
C GLY A 98 6.42 2.56 8.06
N ARG A 99 7.10 2.59 9.20
CA ARG A 99 6.77 3.51 10.30
C ARG A 99 6.75 4.97 9.83
N GLY A 100 5.58 5.62 9.93
CA GLY A 100 5.40 7.01 9.51
C GLY A 100 5.73 7.29 8.04
N GLY A 101 5.77 6.25 7.20
CA GLY A 101 6.07 6.36 5.78
C GLY A 101 7.55 6.52 5.44
N VAL A 102 8.46 6.26 6.39
CA VAL A 102 9.91 6.39 6.16
C VAL A 102 10.45 5.16 5.42
N LEU A 103 11.27 5.39 4.39
CA LEU A 103 11.99 4.37 3.64
C LEU A 103 13.40 4.23 4.21
N ASP A 104 13.58 3.34 5.18
CA ASP A 104 14.82 3.11 5.90
C ASP A 104 15.09 1.62 6.16
N GLU A 105 16.17 1.31 6.86
CA GLU A 105 16.62 -0.03 7.19
C GLU A 105 15.66 -0.86 8.05
N HIS A 106 14.62 -0.25 8.61
CA HIS A 106 13.59 -0.96 9.36
C HIS A 106 12.58 -1.69 8.47
N LEU A 107 12.52 -1.39 7.17
CA LEU A 107 11.54 -1.99 6.27
C LEU A 107 11.72 -3.49 6.09
N PHE A 108 12.97 -3.97 5.95
CA PHE A 108 13.26 -5.36 5.64
C PHE A 108 14.38 -5.92 6.51
N SER A 109 14.33 -7.22 6.75
CA SER A 109 15.49 -8.04 7.10
C SER A 109 15.96 -8.81 5.85
N ALA A 110 17.19 -9.30 5.85
CA ALA A 110 17.67 -10.19 4.78
C ALA A 110 16.77 -11.43 4.63
N ALA A 111 16.23 -11.94 5.74
CA ALA A 111 15.31 -13.07 5.75
C ALA A 111 13.99 -12.74 5.04
N SER A 112 13.42 -11.54 5.27
CA SER A 112 12.17 -11.10 4.63
C SER A 112 12.36 -10.86 3.13
N VAL A 113 13.49 -10.30 2.70
CA VAL A 113 13.81 -10.15 1.28
C VAL A 113 13.88 -11.53 0.61
N ALA A 114 14.67 -12.45 1.16
CA ALA A 114 14.77 -13.81 0.63
C ALA A 114 13.42 -14.56 0.63
N HIS A 115 12.52 -14.24 1.59
CA HIS A 115 11.16 -14.79 1.63
C HIS A 115 10.31 -14.28 0.48
N LEU A 116 10.33 -12.96 0.22
CA LEU A 116 9.62 -12.33 -0.90
C LEU A 116 10.11 -12.87 -2.26
N GLU A 117 11.43 -13.06 -2.40
CA GLU A 117 12.03 -13.62 -3.62
C GLU A 117 11.53 -15.06 -3.85
N ARG A 118 11.65 -15.94 -2.85
CA ARG A 118 11.20 -17.33 -2.97
C ARG A 118 9.71 -17.47 -3.21
N GLY A 119 8.90 -16.56 -2.63
CA GLY A 119 7.45 -16.54 -2.78
C GLY A 119 6.96 -15.94 -4.08
N GLY A 120 7.84 -15.38 -4.93
CA GLY A 120 7.45 -14.74 -6.17
C GLY A 120 6.68 -13.43 -6.00
N TYR A 121 6.85 -12.75 -4.87
CA TYR A 121 6.16 -11.50 -4.58
C TYR A 121 6.69 -10.32 -5.41
N SER A 122 5.83 -9.34 -5.64
CA SER A 122 6.22 -8.03 -6.13
C SER A 122 6.00 -7.00 -5.01
N CYS A 123 7.08 -6.38 -4.54
CA CYS A 123 7.04 -5.42 -3.45
C CYS A 123 6.85 -4.01 -3.99
N VAL A 124 5.84 -3.30 -3.48
CA VAL A 124 5.50 -1.92 -3.87
C VAL A 124 5.77 -0.99 -2.70
N LEU A 125 6.68 -0.06 -2.91
CA LEU A 125 6.92 1.08 -2.03
C LEU A 125 6.08 2.29 -2.47
N TRP A 126 6.53 3.49 -2.14
CA TRP A 126 5.81 4.75 -2.39
C TRP A 126 6.79 5.90 -2.63
N ASN A 127 6.27 6.99 -3.18
CA ASN A 127 6.97 8.27 -3.26
C ASN A 127 6.10 9.46 -2.81
N SER A 128 4.89 9.17 -2.26
CA SER A 128 4.03 10.16 -1.63
C SER A 128 3.33 9.57 -0.41
N VAL A 129 3.53 10.21 0.74
CA VAL A 129 2.88 9.85 2.00
C VAL A 129 2.32 11.13 2.61
N PRO A 130 1.09 11.52 2.25
CA PRO A 130 0.51 12.81 2.64
C PRO A 130 0.13 12.92 4.11
N ARG A 131 0.25 11.82 4.89
CA ARG A 131 -0.03 11.73 6.34
C ARG A 131 -1.48 12.02 6.69
N ASP A 132 -2.39 11.47 5.91
CA ASP A 132 -3.84 11.60 6.08
C ASP A 132 -4.33 11.11 7.47
N TRP A 133 -3.63 10.19 8.11
CA TRP A 133 -3.94 9.72 9.47
C TRP A 133 -3.60 10.74 10.57
N GLU A 134 -2.70 11.71 10.31
CA GLU A 134 -2.28 12.73 11.28
C GLU A 134 -3.06 14.02 11.10
N ASP A 135 -3.26 14.44 9.87
CA ASP A 135 -3.99 15.66 9.53
C ASP A 135 -5.04 15.39 8.45
N PRO A 136 -6.27 15.05 8.87
CA PRO A 136 -7.38 14.79 7.96
C PRO A 136 -7.78 15.97 7.08
N ASP A 137 -7.33 17.17 7.39
CA ASP A 137 -7.66 18.39 6.66
C ASP A 137 -6.59 18.80 5.64
N ALA A 138 -5.32 18.71 6.00
CA ALA A 138 -4.19 19.21 5.20
C ALA A 138 -3.57 18.15 4.27
N TRP A 139 -3.89 16.87 4.40
CA TRP A 139 -3.27 15.81 3.61
C TRP A 139 -3.39 16.02 2.08
N ILE A 140 -4.49 16.64 1.63
CA ILE A 140 -4.70 16.89 0.20
C ILE A 140 -3.62 17.81 -0.36
N ASP A 141 -3.29 18.89 0.35
CA ASP A 141 -2.29 19.86 -0.10
C ASP A 141 -0.90 19.21 -0.15
N ASN A 142 -0.59 18.32 0.82
CA ASN A 142 0.64 17.52 0.82
C ASN A 142 0.69 16.56 -0.37
N ALA A 143 -0.40 15.81 -0.62
CA ALA A 143 -0.49 14.89 -1.76
C ALA A 143 -0.35 15.62 -3.10
N LEU A 144 -1.01 16.77 -3.26
CA LEU A 144 -0.93 17.57 -4.48
C LEU A 144 0.46 18.16 -4.71
N ALA A 145 1.17 18.56 -3.65
CA ALA A 145 2.56 19.01 -3.76
C ALA A 145 3.47 17.88 -4.27
N ASP A 146 3.28 16.63 -3.79
CA ASP A 146 4.00 15.48 -4.29
C ASP A 146 3.64 15.16 -5.76
N VAL A 147 2.35 15.28 -6.13
CA VAL A 147 1.88 15.10 -7.51
C VAL A 147 2.51 16.13 -8.45
N ASP A 148 2.58 17.38 -8.04
CA ASP A 148 3.18 18.46 -8.82
C ASP A 148 4.71 18.31 -8.96
N ALA A 149 5.36 17.58 -8.03
CA ALA A 149 6.81 17.35 -8.01
C ALA A 149 7.28 16.10 -8.78
N ASN A 150 6.38 15.16 -9.12
CA ASN A 150 6.73 13.89 -9.72
C ASN A 150 6.02 13.66 -11.07
N ASP A 151 6.68 13.01 -12.00
CA ASP A 151 6.06 12.56 -13.26
C ASP A 151 5.04 11.44 -13.03
N TRP A 152 5.30 10.59 -12.01
CA TRP A 152 4.42 9.52 -11.58
C TRP A 152 4.44 9.39 -10.05
N THR A 153 3.31 9.67 -9.42
CA THR A 153 3.15 9.65 -7.97
C THR A 153 2.38 8.41 -7.53
N VAL A 154 2.94 7.64 -6.61
CA VAL A 154 2.26 6.56 -5.91
C VAL A 154 1.89 7.07 -4.52
N VAL A 155 0.61 7.42 -4.36
CA VAL A 155 0.07 8.02 -3.14
C VAL A 155 -0.39 6.94 -2.18
N VAL A 156 0.09 7.01 -0.94
CA VAL A 156 -0.37 6.16 0.17
C VAL A 156 -1.42 6.89 0.97
N LEU A 157 -2.65 6.41 0.88
CA LEU A 157 -3.79 6.82 1.69
C LEU A 157 -4.18 5.68 2.64
N HIS A 158 -5.04 5.97 3.61
CA HIS A 158 -5.47 4.98 4.59
C HIS A 158 -6.99 5.02 4.74
N ASP A 159 -7.66 3.91 4.50
CA ASP A 159 -9.09 3.74 4.77
C ASP A 159 -9.31 3.46 6.27
N LEU A 160 -8.90 4.41 7.10
CA LEU A 160 -8.99 4.40 8.56
C LEU A 160 -10.05 5.40 9.09
N PRO A 161 -10.62 5.17 10.28
CA PRO A 161 -11.68 6.02 10.85
C PRO A 161 -11.14 7.35 11.42
N THR A 162 -10.41 8.10 10.61
CA THR A 162 -9.82 9.40 10.94
C THR A 162 -10.65 10.58 10.41
N GLY A 163 -11.58 10.33 9.49
CA GLY A 163 -12.33 11.35 8.75
C GLY A 163 -11.59 11.88 7.51
N ALA A 164 -10.35 11.46 7.26
CA ALA A 164 -9.56 11.92 6.11
C ALA A 164 -10.23 11.54 4.77
N MET A 165 -10.80 10.35 4.69
CA MET A 165 -11.41 9.85 3.45
C MET A 165 -12.73 10.53 3.08
N ASP A 166 -13.36 11.27 3.97
CA ASP A 166 -14.51 12.12 3.65
C ASP A 166 -14.14 13.23 2.63
N ARG A 167 -12.85 13.50 2.49
CA ARG A 167 -12.31 14.49 1.56
C ARG A 167 -11.78 13.90 0.26
N LEU A 168 -11.88 12.58 0.06
CA LEU A 168 -11.42 11.90 -1.15
C LEU A 168 -12.03 12.51 -2.43
N PRO A 169 -13.34 12.86 -2.50
CA PRO A 169 -13.90 13.52 -3.67
C PRO A 169 -13.16 14.83 -4.04
N ARG A 170 -12.85 15.67 -3.04
CA ARG A 170 -12.10 16.92 -3.26
C ARG A 170 -10.70 16.67 -3.81
N PHE A 171 -10.03 15.61 -3.38
CA PHE A 171 -8.72 15.24 -3.91
C PHE A 171 -8.81 14.78 -5.37
N LEU A 172 -9.82 13.95 -5.69
CA LEU A 172 -10.05 13.50 -7.07
C LEU A 172 -10.41 14.66 -8.01
N ASP A 173 -11.24 15.60 -7.57
CA ASP A 173 -11.53 16.84 -8.32
C ASP A 173 -10.25 17.65 -8.58
N ALA A 174 -9.36 17.73 -7.60
CA ALA A 174 -8.11 18.46 -7.73
C ALA A 174 -7.11 17.78 -8.67
N LEU A 175 -7.14 16.44 -8.77
CA LEU A 175 -6.37 15.68 -9.75
C LEU A 175 -6.91 15.87 -11.17
N ASP A 176 -8.24 15.86 -11.34
CA ASP A 176 -8.89 16.12 -12.63
C ASP A 176 -8.56 17.53 -13.14
N ALA A 177 -8.65 18.54 -12.26
CA ALA A 177 -8.29 19.92 -12.59
C ALA A 177 -6.82 20.07 -13.03
N ARG A 178 -5.93 19.15 -12.64
CA ARG A 178 -4.53 19.07 -13.06
C ARG A 178 -4.33 18.23 -14.31
N HIS A 179 -5.39 17.62 -14.85
CA HIS A 179 -5.34 16.64 -15.94
C HIS A 179 -4.40 15.47 -15.59
N ALA A 180 -4.37 15.06 -14.33
CA ALA A 180 -3.59 13.92 -13.88
C ALA A 180 -4.22 12.63 -14.41
N GLU A 181 -3.42 11.77 -15.01
CA GLU A 181 -3.84 10.44 -15.45
C GLU A 181 -3.80 9.49 -14.25
N ILE A 182 -4.96 9.12 -13.71
CA ILE A 182 -5.04 8.10 -12.65
C ILE A 182 -4.90 6.73 -13.29
N VAL A 183 -3.92 5.95 -12.83
CA VAL A 183 -3.59 4.64 -13.37
C VAL A 183 -3.54 3.59 -12.28
N GLN A 184 -3.89 2.35 -12.63
CA GLN A 184 -3.76 1.19 -11.74
C GLN A 184 -2.52 0.38 -12.13
N ASP A 185 -1.33 0.99 -11.96
CA ASP A 185 -0.02 0.38 -12.23
C ASP A 185 1.04 1.07 -11.34
N PHE A 186 2.27 0.58 -11.34
CA PHE A 186 3.36 1.08 -10.50
C PHE A 186 4.62 1.32 -11.32
N PRO A 187 5.29 2.50 -11.18
CA PRO A 187 6.58 2.74 -11.80
C PRO A 187 7.68 1.85 -11.20
N ASP A 188 8.64 1.46 -12.01
CA ASP A 188 9.75 0.59 -11.55
C ASP A 188 10.54 1.19 -10.39
N SER A 189 10.57 2.52 -10.27
CA SER A 189 11.26 3.23 -9.19
C SER A 189 10.73 2.91 -7.78
N VAL A 190 9.47 2.45 -7.65
CA VAL A 190 8.87 2.06 -6.36
C VAL A 190 8.63 0.55 -6.26
N VAL A 191 9.09 -0.25 -7.22
CA VAL A 191 8.94 -1.72 -7.19
C VAL A 191 10.33 -2.38 -7.12
N PRO A 192 10.99 -2.36 -5.96
CA PRO A 192 12.34 -2.88 -5.81
C PRO A 192 12.45 -4.41 -5.89
N ILE A 193 11.32 -5.13 -5.76
CA ILE A 193 11.22 -6.57 -6.00
C ILE A 193 10.04 -6.79 -6.93
N ARG A 194 10.25 -7.45 -8.07
CA ARG A 194 9.20 -7.76 -9.04
C ARG A 194 9.20 -9.27 -9.36
N ALA A 195 8.09 -9.93 -9.12
CA ALA A 195 7.92 -11.36 -9.33
C ALA A 195 9.08 -12.21 -8.73
N GLY A 196 9.44 -11.93 -7.48
CA GLY A 196 10.51 -12.61 -6.77
C GLY A 196 11.93 -12.26 -7.22
N ARG A 197 12.13 -11.18 -7.96
CA ARG A 197 13.46 -10.73 -8.38
C ARG A 197 13.73 -9.33 -7.85
N VAL A 198 14.86 -9.14 -7.20
CA VAL A 198 15.33 -7.80 -6.82
C VAL A 198 15.69 -7.03 -8.08
N THR A 199 15.03 -5.91 -8.29
CA THR A 199 15.17 -5.03 -9.47
C THR A 199 15.65 -3.63 -9.08
N GLY A 200 15.50 -3.25 -7.81
CA GLY A 200 15.93 -1.96 -7.27
C GLY A 200 17.00 -2.08 -6.19
N ASP A 201 17.49 -0.93 -5.73
CA ASP A 201 18.46 -0.87 -4.63
C ASP A 201 17.74 -1.05 -3.27
N LEU A 202 18.04 -2.12 -2.57
CA LEU A 202 17.54 -2.42 -1.23
C LEU A 202 18.56 -2.10 -0.12
N ALA A 203 19.76 -1.65 -0.44
CA ALA A 203 20.85 -1.53 0.54
C ALA A 203 20.50 -0.67 1.76
N ARG A 204 19.71 0.40 1.55
CA ARG A 204 19.26 1.29 2.63
C ARG A 204 17.95 0.87 3.30
N LEU A 205 17.32 -0.17 2.81
CA LEU A 205 16.00 -0.65 3.25
C LEU A 205 16.08 -1.95 4.04
N VAL A 206 17.27 -2.53 4.15
CA VAL A 206 17.50 -3.81 4.84
C VAL A 206 18.31 -3.58 6.11
N SER A 207 17.79 -4.05 7.24
CA SER A 207 18.49 -4.00 8.51
C SER A 207 19.85 -4.70 8.44
N PRO A 208 20.90 -4.14 9.07
CA PRO A 208 22.17 -4.83 9.20
C PRO A 208 21.98 -6.19 9.88
N ALA A 209 22.67 -7.21 9.40
CA ALA A 209 22.65 -8.51 10.07
C ALA A 209 23.06 -8.31 11.54
N ALA A 210 22.24 -8.82 12.48
CA ALA A 210 22.63 -8.81 13.87
C ALA A 210 23.99 -9.49 14.00
N SER A 211 24.99 -8.76 14.50
CA SER A 211 26.30 -9.35 14.77
C SER A 211 26.10 -10.51 15.74
N ALA A 212 26.42 -11.73 15.31
CA ALA A 212 26.38 -12.89 16.18
C ALA A 212 27.37 -12.63 17.33
N THR A 213 26.86 -12.35 18.52
CA THR A 213 27.62 -12.26 19.77
C THR A 213 27.79 -13.63 20.37
#